data_87b7a5264626f70b0544c5c51ee13769
#
_entry.id   87b7a5264626f70b0544c5c51ee13769
#
_cell.length_a   1.000
_cell.length_b   1.000
_cell.length_c   1.000
_cell.angle_alpha   90.00
_cell.angle_beta   90.00
_cell.angle_gamma   90.00
#
_symmetry.space_group_name_H-M   'P 1'
#
loop_
_entity.id
_entity.type
_entity.pdbx_description
1 polymer ?
#
loop_
_entity_poly.entity_id
_entity_poly.type
_entity_poly.pdbx_seq_one_letter_code
_entity_poly.pdbx_strand_id
1 'polypeptide(L)'
;YKDHLWLCVRTGDQDWTGRPTFYFEIAPDYYSYGMGFWCAAPALMALYRQRIDADPKPLEKLVRRFDRQQTFRLTGPEYARSKGQVSDLLRPWYQKKSFSLQWEAPLDERIFSPQLPQEILESFRELLPFYRYFTDLCAALSRQEGADE
;
A
#
# COMPACT_ATOMS: atom_id res chain seq x y z
N TYR A 1 -26.69 -2.65 -0.92
CA TYR A 1 -26.46 -1.71 -2.02
C TYR A 1 -25.03 -1.23 -1.93
N LYS A 2 -24.25 -1.31 -3.01
CA LYS A 2 -22.94 -0.66 -3.07
C LYS A 2 -23.16 0.82 -3.31
N ASP A 3 -22.69 1.63 -2.40
CA ASP A 3 -22.78 3.09 -2.44
C ASP A 3 -21.51 3.77 -2.91
N HIS A 4 -20.48 2.98 -3.30
CA HIS A 4 -19.22 3.49 -3.83
C HIS A 4 -18.75 2.71 -5.05
N LEU A 5 -18.03 3.40 -5.91
CA LEU A 5 -17.38 2.88 -7.10
C LEU A 5 -15.87 2.96 -6.92
N TRP A 6 -15.15 1.95 -7.38
CA TRP A 6 -13.71 1.99 -7.39
C TRP A 6 -13.13 1.32 -8.63
N LEU A 7 -12.00 1.81 -9.03
CA LEU A 7 -11.22 1.35 -10.14
C LEU A 7 -9.83 0.98 -9.62
N CYS A 8 -9.30 -0.14 -10.07
CA CYS A 8 -7.95 -0.53 -9.72
C CYS A 8 -7.08 -0.77 -10.96
N VAL A 9 -5.80 -0.43 -10.83
CA VAL A 9 -4.76 -0.73 -11.81
C VAL A 9 -3.82 -1.75 -11.18
N ARG A 10 -3.70 -2.91 -11.84
CA ARG A 10 -2.94 -4.05 -11.35
C ARG A 10 -2.32 -4.85 -12.50
N THR A 11 -1.33 -5.65 -12.20
CA THR A 11 -0.84 -6.69 -13.12
C THR A 11 -1.83 -7.86 -13.13
N GLY A 12 -2.05 -8.47 -14.29
CA GLY A 12 -3.16 -9.33 -14.63
C GLY A 12 -3.27 -10.70 -13.96
N ASP A 13 -2.99 -10.83 -12.68
CA ASP A 13 -3.13 -12.07 -11.92
C ASP A 13 -4.53 -12.30 -11.37
N GLN A 14 -4.89 -13.57 -11.18
CA GLN A 14 -6.23 -13.97 -10.73
C GLN A 14 -6.50 -13.58 -9.27
N ASP A 15 -5.51 -13.67 -8.37
CA ASP A 15 -5.65 -13.27 -6.96
C ASP A 15 -5.01 -11.90 -6.72
N TRP A 16 -5.82 -10.87 -6.87
CA TRP A 16 -5.42 -9.48 -6.66
C TRP A 16 -5.55 -9.00 -5.21
N THR A 17 -6.33 -9.70 -4.38
CA THR A 17 -6.69 -9.24 -3.04
C THR A 17 -5.50 -9.20 -2.10
N GLY A 18 -4.58 -10.13 -2.25
CA GLY A 18 -3.34 -10.24 -1.49
C GLY A 18 -2.14 -9.48 -2.08
N ARG A 19 -2.32 -8.74 -3.19
CA ARG A 19 -1.23 -8.03 -3.89
C ARG A 19 -1.38 -6.52 -3.81
N PRO A 20 -0.27 -5.76 -3.91
CA PRO A 20 -0.35 -4.31 -3.95
C PRO A 20 -1.07 -3.87 -5.24
N THR A 21 -1.97 -2.93 -5.10
CA THR A 21 -2.83 -2.44 -6.16
C THR A 21 -2.95 -0.93 -6.08
N PHE A 22 -2.85 -0.23 -7.21
CA PHE A 22 -3.26 1.16 -7.30
C PHE A 22 -4.76 1.24 -7.44
N TYR A 23 -5.38 2.18 -6.77
CA TYR A 23 -6.82 2.34 -6.79
C TYR A 23 -7.26 3.79 -6.83
N PHE A 24 -8.45 3.99 -7.33
CA PHE A 24 -9.26 5.20 -7.23
C PHE A 24 -10.66 4.82 -6.79
N GLU A 25 -11.18 5.50 -5.78
CA GLU A 25 -12.51 5.25 -5.19
C GLU A 25 -13.30 6.53 -5.14
N ILE A 26 -14.59 6.42 -5.43
CA ILE A 26 -15.61 7.44 -5.24
C ILE A 26 -16.69 6.89 -4.32
N ALA A 27 -17.01 7.61 -3.27
CA ALA A 27 -18.09 7.36 -2.33
C ALA A 27 -19.05 8.57 -2.28
N PRO A 28 -20.22 8.49 -1.62
CA PRO A 28 -21.16 9.61 -1.57
C PRO A 28 -20.59 10.92 -1.01
N ASP A 29 -19.65 10.83 -0.06
CA ASP A 29 -19.13 11.97 0.69
C ASP A 29 -17.67 12.30 0.42
N TYR A 30 -16.93 11.37 -0.22
CA TYR A 30 -15.48 11.52 -0.44
C TYR A 30 -15.02 10.84 -1.73
N TYR A 31 -13.81 11.15 -2.13
CA TYR A 31 -13.05 10.33 -3.07
C TYR A 31 -11.63 10.11 -2.56
N SER A 32 -11.06 8.99 -2.91
CA SER A 32 -9.72 8.61 -2.47
C SER A 32 -8.95 7.90 -3.58
N TYR A 33 -7.64 7.95 -3.49
CA TYR A 33 -6.76 7.16 -4.35
C TYR A 33 -5.45 6.86 -3.65
N GLY A 34 -4.77 5.85 -4.14
CA GLY A 34 -3.50 5.43 -3.56
C GLY A 34 -3.03 4.07 -4.02
N MET A 35 -2.22 3.45 -3.19
CA MET A 35 -1.69 2.11 -3.40
C MET A 35 -1.71 1.35 -2.09
N GLY A 36 -2.14 0.11 -2.13
CA GLY A 36 -2.16 -0.73 -0.93
C GLY A 36 -2.66 -2.14 -1.20
N PHE A 37 -2.95 -2.82 -0.12
CA PHE A 37 -3.52 -4.16 -0.14
C PHE A 37 -4.99 -4.09 0.25
N TRP A 38 -5.85 -4.79 -0.48
CA TRP A 38 -7.20 -5.02 -0.01
C TRP A 38 -7.20 -5.85 1.28
N CYS A 39 -6.46 -6.95 1.27
CA CYS A 39 -6.27 -7.83 2.42
C CYS A 39 -4.91 -8.52 2.30
N ALA A 40 -3.89 -7.98 2.94
CA ALA A 40 -2.58 -8.62 2.94
C ALA A 40 -2.64 -9.96 3.69
N ALA A 41 -2.13 -11.02 3.07
CA ALA A 41 -2.06 -12.33 3.71
C ALA A 41 -1.15 -12.27 4.95
N PRO A 42 -1.51 -12.95 6.07
CA PRO A 42 -0.66 -13.00 7.26
C PRO A 42 0.76 -13.50 6.98
N ALA A 43 0.92 -14.47 6.08
CA ALA A 43 2.23 -14.99 5.65
C ALA A 43 3.07 -13.90 4.97
N LEU A 44 2.46 -13.08 4.10
CA LEU A 44 3.13 -11.95 3.47
C LEU A 44 3.63 -10.95 4.49
N MET A 45 2.80 -10.61 5.48
CA MET A 45 3.16 -9.65 6.52
C MET A 45 4.19 -10.22 7.52
N ALA A 46 4.24 -11.54 7.68
CA ALA A 46 5.31 -12.20 8.43
C ALA A 46 6.64 -12.10 7.66
N LEU A 47 6.65 -12.43 6.37
CA LEU A 47 7.84 -12.30 5.50
C LEU A 47 8.32 -10.85 5.40
N TYR A 48 7.39 -9.90 5.35
CA TYR A 48 7.68 -8.46 5.38
C TYR A 48 8.49 -8.08 6.63
N ARG A 49 8.04 -8.49 7.82
CA ARG A 49 8.77 -8.24 9.07
C ARG A 49 10.11 -8.94 9.13
N GLN A 50 10.19 -10.21 8.70
CA GLN A 50 11.47 -10.94 8.61
C GLN A 50 12.48 -10.20 7.71
N ARG A 51 12.02 -9.64 6.59
CA ARG A 51 12.88 -8.87 5.68
C ARG A 51 13.38 -7.58 6.34
N ILE A 52 12.54 -6.88 7.09
CA ILE A 52 12.93 -5.69 7.86
C ILE A 52 13.93 -6.06 8.97
N ASP A 53 13.68 -7.16 9.70
CA ASP A 53 14.54 -7.61 10.77
C ASP A 53 15.94 -8.01 10.25
N ALA A 54 16.01 -8.59 9.06
CA ALA A 54 17.26 -8.97 8.42
C ALA A 54 18.02 -7.76 7.85
N ASP A 55 17.34 -6.85 7.17
CA ASP A 55 17.90 -5.61 6.61
C ASP A 55 16.82 -4.52 6.54
N PRO A 56 16.80 -3.57 7.47
CA PRO A 56 15.82 -2.49 7.49
C PRO A 56 16.09 -1.39 6.46
N LYS A 57 17.32 -1.27 5.94
CA LYS A 57 17.75 -0.14 5.11
C LYS A 57 16.91 0.10 3.85
N PRO A 58 16.51 -0.92 3.08
CA PRO A 58 15.68 -0.70 1.89
C PRO A 58 14.34 -0.02 2.22
N LEU A 59 13.66 -0.48 3.28
CA LEU A 59 12.41 0.14 3.70
C LEU A 59 12.64 1.52 4.33
N GLU A 60 13.66 1.70 5.15
CA GLU A 60 14.01 3.01 5.73
C GLU A 60 14.20 4.08 4.64
N LYS A 61 14.87 3.73 3.54
CA LYS A 61 15.05 4.64 2.41
C LYS A 61 13.71 5.08 1.81
N LEU A 62 12.77 4.14 1.65
CA LEU A 62 11.43 4.43 1.13
C LEU A 62 10.64 5.30 2.12
N VAL A 63 10.67 4.95 3.40
CA VAL A 63 9.94 5.68 4.45
C VAL A 63 10.46 7.11 4.60
N ARG A 64 11.78 7.30 4.61
CA ARG A 64 12.36 8.66 4.65
C ARG A 64 11.95 9.50 3.44
N ARG A 65 11.80 8.89 2.27
CA ARG A 65 11.27 9.59 1.09
C ARG A 65 9.79 9.91 1.27
N PHE A 66 9.02 8.94 1.78
CA PHE A 66 7.59 9.10 2.05
C PHE A 66 7.30 10.21 3.06
N ASP A 67 8.07 10.31 4.12
CA ASP A 67 7.91 11.33 5.16
C ASP A 67 8.16 12.77 4.68
N ARG A 68 8.80 12.93 3.51
CA ARG A 68 9.01 14.25 2.89
C ARG A 68 7.83 14.74 2.05
N GLN A 69 6.94 13.84 1.64
CA GLN A 69 5.74 14.18 0.88
C GLN A 69 4.57 14.42 1.84
N GLN A 70 3.57 15.17 1.40
CA GLN A 70 2.39 15.49 2.20
C GLN A 70 1.08 15.02 1.57
N THR A 71 1.17 14.34 0.43
CA THR A 71 0.02 13.88 -0.35
C THR A 71 -0.61 12.63 0.26
N PHE A 72 0.21 11.61 0.47
CA PHE A 72 -0.27 10.30 0.94
C PHE A 72 -0.05 10.13 2.44
N ARG A 73 -0.93 9.35 3.05
CA ARG A 73 -0.84 8.92 4.45
C ARG A 73 -0.81 7.41 4.53
N LEU A 74 -0.02 6.89 5.45
CA LEU A 74 -0.04 5.47 5.81
C LEU A 74 -1.30 5.18 6.62
N THR A 75 -2.14 4.28 6.12
CA THR A 75 -3.38 3.84 6.77
C THR A 75 -3.42 2.32 6.91
N GLY A 76 -4.40 1.82 7.62
CA GLY A 76 -4.63 0.38 7.77
C GLY A 76 -4.56 -0.09 9.23
N PRO A 77 -5.08 -1.29 9.50
CA PRO A 77 -5.16 -1.85 10.84
C PRO A 77 -3.78 -2.21 11.39
N GLU A 78 -3.63 -2.06 12.70
CA GLU A 78 -2.39 -2.35 13.44
C GLU A 78 -2.58 -3.51 14.40
N TYR A 79 -1.47 -4.15 14.76
CA TYR A 79 -1.47 -5.09 15.88
C TYR A 79 -1.55 -4.31 17.19
N ALA A 80 -2.38 -4.80 18.11
CA ALA A 80 -2.52 -4.20 19.45
C ALA A 80 -1.25 -4.33 20.31
N ARG A 81 -0.44 -5.36 20.04
CA ARG A 81 0.84 -5.60 20.71
C ARG A 81 1.98 -5.44 19.73
N SER A 82 3.10 -4.90 20.20
CA SER A 82 4.32 -4.81 19.39
C SER A 82 4.74 -6.19 18.88
N LYS A 83 5.07 -6.27 17.59
CA LYS A 83 5.51 -7.49 16.91
C LYS A 83 7.03 -7.67 16.90
N GLY A 84 7.76 -6.68 17.33
CA GLY A 84 9.23 -6.70 17.36
C GLY A 84 9.81 -5.36 17.76
N GLN A 85 11.13 -5.27 17.75
CA GLN A 85 11.86 -4.04 18.01
C GLN A 85 12.47 -3.52 16.72
N VAL A 86 12.01 -2.36 16.29
CA VAL A 86 12.51 -1.63 15.13
C VAL A 86 12.70 -0.16 15.49
N SER A 87 13.39 0.58 14.62
CA SER A 87 13.55 2.02 14.81
C SER A 87 12.20 2.73 14.87
N ASP A 88 12.15 3.90 15.51
CA ASP A 88 10.92 4.71 15.58
C ASP A 88 10.40 5.09 14.20
N LEU A 89 11.30 5.27 13.23
CA LEU A 89 10.97 5.52 11.84
C LEU A 89 10.12 4.39 11.22
N LEU A 90 10.48 3.14 11.48
CA LEU A 90 9.83 1.97 10.90
C LEU A 90 8.65 1.44 11.72
N ARG A 91 8.52 1.85 12.97
CA ARG A 91 7.49 1.32 13.88
C ARG A 91 6.07 1.42 13.32
N PRO A 92 5.61 2.56 12.76
CA PRO A 92 4.27 2.66 12.19
C PRO A 92 4.04 1.67 11.03
N TRP A 93 5.08 1.38 10.26
CA TRP A 93 5.05 0.45 9.12
C TRP A 93 5.08 -1.01 9.56
N TYR A 94 5.93 -1.32 10.53
CA TYR A 94 6.14 -2.67 11.05
C TYR A 94 4.91 -3.23 11.76
N GLN A 95 4.12 -2.38 12.41
CA GLN A 95 2.94 -2.77 13.19
C GLN A 95 1.69 -3.02 12.34
N LYS A 96 1.70 -2.74 11.05
CA LYS A 96 0.53 -2.93 10.19
C LYS A 96 0.21 -4.42 9.98
N LYS A 97 -1.08 -4.75 10.03
CA LYS A 97 -1.63 -6.04 9.58
C LYS A 97 -1.83 -6.07 8.07
N SER A 98 -2.19 -4.94 7.53
CA SER A 98 -2.34 -4.60 6.13
C SER A 98 -2.27 -3.09 6.03
N PHE A 99 -1.93 -2.52 4.87
CA PHE A 99 -1.84 -1.08 4.78
C PHE A 99 -2.15 -0.55 3.38
N SER A 100 -2.42 0.74 3.36
CA SER A 100 -2.57 1.53 2.17
C SER A 100 -1.84 2.87 2.32
N LEU A 101 -1.28 3.36 1.24
CA LEU A 101 -0.77 4.71 1.11
C LEU A 101 -1.86 5.51 0.39
N GLN A 102 -2.61 6.28 1.15
CA GLN A 102 -3.90 6.83 0.75
C GLN A 102 -3.89 8.35 0.76
N TRP A 103 -4.48 8.93 -0.27
CA TRP A 103 -4.96 10.29 -0.28
C TRP A 103 -6.50 10.28 -0.30
N GLU A 104 -7.11 11.20 0.44
CA GLU A 104 -8.56 11.31 0.54
C GLU A 104 -8.99 12.76 0.71
N ALA A 105 -10.09 13.13 0.08
CA ALA A 105 -10.73 14.43 0.26
C ALA A 105 -12.26 14.31 0.15
N PRO A 106 -13.03 15.25 0.73
CA PRO A 106 -14.45 15.39 0.45
C PRO A 106 -14.70 15.58 -1.05
N LEU A 107 -15.87 15.14 -1.52
CA LEU A 107 -16.29 15.40 -2.90
C LEU A 107 -16.36 16.91 -3.17
N ASP A 108 -15.70 17.33 -4.22
CA ASP A 108 -15.72 18.69 -4.72
C ASP A 108 -15.76 18.72 -6.26
N GLU A 109 -15.74 19.90 -6.86
CA GLU A 109 -15.80 20.06 -8.31
C GLU A 109 -14.60 19.48 -9.04
N ARG A 110 -13.49 19.22 -8.35
CA ARG A 110 -12.27 18.64 -8.94
C ARG A 110 -12.51 17.26 -9.53
N ILE A 111 -13.51 16.52 -9.02
CA ILE A 111 -13.85 15.18 -9.54
C ILE A 111 -14.29 15.22 -11.01
N PHE A 112 -14.80 16.38 -11.47
CA PHE A 112 -15.21 16.60 -12.86
C PHE A 112 -14.12 17.25 -13.70
N SER A 113 -12.95 17.51 -13.10
CA SER A 113 -11.83 18.13 -13.83
C SER A 113 -11.21 17.13 -14.82
N PRO A 114 -11.04 17.51 -16.09
CA PRO A 114 -10.35 16.68 -17.08
C PRO A 114 -8.87 16.47 -16.75
N GLN A 115 -8.28 17.26 -15.84
CA GLN A 115 -6.91 17.15 -15.38
C GLN A 115 -6.74 16.09 -14.26
N LEU A 116 -7.80 15.74 -13.54
CA LEU A 116 -7.73 14.82 -12.40
C LEU A 116 -7.07 13.46 -12.72
N PRO A 117 -7.37 12.80 -13.85
CA PRO A 117 -6.71 11.54 -14.20
C PRO A 117 -5.19 11.67 -14.33
N GLN A 118 -4.71 12.78 -14.90
CA GLN A 118 -3.28 13.03 -15.05
C GLN A 118 -2.63 13.31 -13.69
N GLU A 119 -3.26 14.08 -12.82
CA GLU A 119 -2.80 14.36 -11.45
C GLU A 119 -2.69 13.07 -10.64
N ILE A 120 -3.68 12.17 -10.76
CA ILE A 120 -3.66 10.86 -10.09
C ILE A 120 -2.51 9.99 -10.62
N LEU A 121 -2.29 9.94 -11.93
CA LEU A 121 -1.18 9.18 -12.52
C LEU A 121 0.19 9.70 -12.06
N GLU A 122 0.37 11.01 -11.97
CA GLU A 122 1.59 11.62 -11.45
C GLU A 122 1.80 11.26 -9.98
N SER A 123 0.73 11.32 -9.18
CA SER A 123 0.75 10.90 -7.79
C SER A 123 1.10 9.41 -7.64
N PHE A 124 0.56 8.54 -8.50
CA PHE A 124 0.91 7.11 -8.48
C PHE A 124 2.39 6.85 -8.77
N ARG A 125 3.04 7.67 -9.58
CA ARG A 125 4.49 7.57 -9.82
C ARG A 125 5.31 7.76 -8.54
N GLU A 126 4.85 8.58 -7.61
CA GLU A 126 5.47 8.74 -6.30
C GLU A 126 5.46 7.44 -5.48
N LEU A 127 4.44 6.60 -5.67
CA LEU A 127 4.24 5.35 -4.96
C LEU A 127 4.89 4.14 -5.65
N LEU A 128 5.39 4.27 -6.88
CA LEU A 128 6.02 3.16 -7.61
C LEU A 128 7.15 2.46 -6.86
N PRO A 129 8.03 3.13 -6.10
CA PRO A 129 9.07 2.45 -5.34
C PRO A 129 8.50 1.50 -4.27
N PHE A 130 7.41 1.87 -3.60
CA PHE A 130 6.69 0.99 -2.66
C PHE A 130 6.01 -0.16 -3.39
N TYR A 131 5.33 0.12 -4.49
CA TYR A 131 4.70 -0.90 -5.31
C TYR A 131 5.71 -1.99 -5.72
N ARG A 132 6.89 -1.60 -6.19
CA ARG A 132 7.97 -2.53 -6.55
C ARG A 132 8.46 -3.33 -5.36
N TYR A 133 8.69 -2.67 -4.21
CA TYR A 133 9.13 -3.34 -2.98
C TYR A 133 8.15 -4.44 -2.56
N PHE A 134 6.85 -4.16 -2.58
CA PHE A 134 5.84 -5.13 -2.19
C PHE A 134 5.54 -6.18 -3.25
N THR A 135 5.67 -5.85 -4.52
CA THR A 135 5.59 -6.83 -5.61
C THR A 135 6.73 -7.84 -5.50
N ASP A 136 7.94 -7.39 -5.21
CA ASP A 136 9.09 -8.28 -4.98
C ASP A 136 8.89 -9.17 -3.74
N LEU A 137 8.28 -8.63 -2.71
CA LEU A 137 7.94 -9.39 -1.51
C LEU A 137 6.91 -10.50 -1.81
N CYS A 138 5.86 -10.18 -2.58
CA CYS A 138 4.87 -11.17 -3.03
C CYS A 138 5.51 -12.26 -3.88
N ALA A 139 6.41 -11.91 -4.80
CA ALA A 139 7.14 -12.87 -5.62
C ALA A 139 8.06 -13.77 -4.77
N ALA A 140 8.65 -13.23 -3.70
CA ALA A 140 9.46 -14.02 -2.77
C ALA A 140 8.61 -15.04 -1.99
N LEU A 141 7.43 -14.65 -1.52
CA LEU A 141 6.50 -15.55 -0.84
C LEU A 141 6.08 -16.70 -1.75
N SER A 142 5.67 -16.40 -2.99
CA SER A 142 5.26 -17.43 -3.96
C SER A 142 6.38 -18.44 -4.27
N ARG A 143 7.65 -17.99 -4.28
CA ARG A 143 8.80 -18.90 -4.47
C ARG A 143 9.04 -19.80 -3.25
N GLN A 144 8.79 -19.33 -2.03
CA GLN A 144 8.89 -20.16 -0.82
C GLN A 144 7.82 -21.24 -0.80
N GLU A 145 6.57 -20.87 -1.08
CA GLU A 145 5.44 -21.79 -1.13
C GLU A 145 5.64 -22.89 -2.20
N GLY A 146 6.15 -22.54 -3.39
CA GLY A 146 6.45 -23.51 -4.44
C GLY A 146 7.69 -24.38 -4.21
N ALA A 147 8.52 -24.05 -3.22
CA ALA A 147 9.69 -24.87 -2.85
C ALA A 147 9.36 -25.90 -1.74
N ASP A 148 8.26 -25.68 -1.03
CA ASP A 148 7.78 -26.56 0.05
C ASP A 148 6.78 -27.63 -0.45
N GLU A 149 6.39 -27.60 -1.75
CA GLU A 149 5.60 -28.62 -2.43
C GLU A 149 6.49 -29.65 -3.16
#